data_9d7ccb8b88a0696a9836153da2771aa0
#
_entry.id   9d7ccb8b88a0696a9836153da2771aa0
#
_cell.length_a   1.000
_cell.length_b   1.000
_cell.length_c   1.000
_cell.angle_alpha   90.00
_cell.angle_beta   90.00
_cell.angle_gamma   90.00
#
_symmetry.space_group_name_H-M   'P 1'
#
loop_
_entity.id
_entity.type
_entity.pdbx_description
1 polymer ?
#
loop_
_entity_poly.entity_id
_entity_poly.type
_entity_poly.pdbx_seq_one_letter_code
_entity_poly.pdbx_strand_id
1 'polypeptide(L)'
;MHNTLKQKLENGQQPIGIFFDTASEYLMECTGRTGIDFVIIDNEHSPIEAETSARLIRAAENAGVTPLCRVREISRPAILKLLDVGAQGLIIPNVHSVQQVKDIISYARYYPIGQRGFCPLSLIHI
;
A
#
# COMPACT_ATOMS: atom_id res chain seq x y z
N MET A 1 -9.10 -10.31 3.30
CA MET A 1 -8.20 -9.95 2.16
C MET A 1 -6.98 -10.86 2.19
N HIS A 2 -6.67 -11.52 1.07
CA HIS A 2 -5.58 -12.50 0.98
C HIS A 2 -4.32 -11.79 0.44
N ASN A 3 -3.27 -11.67 1.27
CA ASN A 3 -2.01 -11.03 0.86
C ASN A 3 -1.02 -12.10 0.40
N THR A 4 -0.93 -12.30 -0.92
CA THR A 4 -0.06 -13.31 -1.55
C THR A 4 1.43 -13.01 -1.35
N LEU A 5 1.82 -11.73 -1.32
CA LEU A 5 3.19 -11.32 -1.04
C LEU A 5 3.63 -11.78 0.35
N LYS A 6 2.80 -11.52 1.37
CA LYS A 6 3.09 -11.93 2.74
C LYS A 6 3.28 -13.43 2.85
N GLN A 7 2.40 -14.23 2.22
CA GLN A 7 2.53 -15.69 2.22
C GLN A 7 3.81 -16.17 1.53
N LYS A 8 4.19 -15.58 0.39
CA LYS A 8 5.44 -15.94 -0.28
C LYS A 8 6.65 -15.67 0.62
N LEU A 9 6.67 -14.52 1.31
CA LEU A 9 7.74 -14.19 2.26
C LEU A 9 7.78 -15.16 3.45
N GLU A 10 6.63 -15.50 4.04
CA GLU A 10 6.54 -16.48 5.15
C GLU A 10 7.01 -17.88 4.73
N ASN A 11 6.84 -18.24 3.46
CA ASN A 11 7.32 -19.51 2.88
C ASN A 11 8.79 -19.46 2.42
N GLY A 12 9.52 -18.37 2.70
CA GLY A 12 10.93 -18.22 2.30
C GLY A 12 11.14 -18.01 0.80
N GLN A 13 10.10 -17.68 0.05
CA GLN A 13 10.18 -17.38 -1.38
C GLN A 13 10.72 -15.97 -1.60
N GLN A 14 11.24 -15.71 -2.80
CA GLN A 14 11.74 -14.39 -3.22
C GLN A 14 10.74 -13.74 -4.19
N PRO A 15 9.80 -12.94 -3.70
CA PRO A 15 8.85 -12.24 -4.57
C PRO A 15 9.52 -11.14 -5.36
N ILE A 16 9.04 -10.91 -6.58
CA ILE A 16 9.53 -9.87 -7.50
C ILE A 16 8.44 -8.82 -7.68
N GLY A 17 8.79 -7.55 -7.60
CA GLY A 17 7.88 -6.43 -7.81
C GLY A 17 8.55 -5.24 -8.46
N ILE A 18 7.75 -4.23 -8.80
CA ILE A 18 8.21 -3.00 -9.45
C ILE A 18 7.61 -1.76 -8.77
N PHE A 19 8.30 -0.62 -8.91
CA PHE A 19 7.69 0.69 -8.70
C PHE A 19 6.74 1.02 -9.85
N PHE A 20 5.62 1.67 -9.51
CA PHE A 20 4.57 2.02 -10.45
C PHE A 20 4.25 3.52 -10.33
N ASP A 21 4.73 4.30 -11.30
CA ASP A 21 4.74 5.77 -11.29
C ASP A 21 3.72 6.39 -12.24
N THR A 22 2.89 5.56 -12.87
CA THR A 22 1.87 6.00 -13.84
C THR A 22 0.47 5.85 -13.28
N ALA A 23 -0.45 6.74 -13.69
CA ALA A 23 -1.85 6.71 -13.28
C ALA A 23 -2.74 5.82 -14.17
N SER A 24 -2.15 4.88 -14.91
CA SER A 24 -2.87 4.02 -15.87
C SER A 24 -3.30 2.70 -15.24
N GLU A 25 -4.60 2.53 -14.97
CA GLU A 25 -5.19 1.25 -14.55
C GLU A 25 -4.99 0.15 -15.62
N TYR A 26 -5.08 0.52 -16.89
CA TYR A 26 -4.83 -0.41 -18.01
C TYR A 26 -3.41 -0.99 -17.96
N LEU A 27 -2.40 -0.14 -17.74
CA LEU A 27 -1.02 -0.62 -17.60
C LEU A 27 -0.85 -1.48 -16.34
N MET A 28 -1.55 -1.17 -15.25
CA MET A 28 -1.56 -1.99 -14.04
C MET A 28 -2.07 -3.40 -14.32
N GLU A 29 -3.18 -3.54 -15.06
CA GLU A 29 -3.71 -4.84 -15.45
C GLU A 29 -2.76 -5.61 -16.36
N CYS A 30 -2.11 -4.93 -17.33
CA CYS A 30 -1.07 -5.53 -18.16
C CYS A 30 0.11 -6.04 -17.33
N THR A 31 0.53 -5.25 -16.32
CA THR A 31 1.62 -5.58 -15.40
C THR A 31 1.32 -6.89 -14.64
N GLY A 32 0.09 -7.11 -14.21
CA GLY A 32 -0.31 -8.36 -13.55
C GLY A 32 -0.13 -9.62 -14.41
N ARG A 33 -0.07 -9.47 -15.72
CA ARG A 33 0.17 -10.61 -16.66
C ARG A 33 1.65 -10.96 -16.83
N THR A 34 2.56 -10.18 -16.27
CA THR A 34 4.02 -10.40 -16.40
C THR A 34 4.57 -11.40 -15.39
N GLY A 35 3.77 -11.82 -14.40
CA GLY A 35 4.16 -12.77 -13.36
C GLY A 35 4.85 -12.10 -12.16
N ILE A 36 4.79 -10.78 -12.02
CA ILE A 36 5.25 -10.09 -10.80
C ILE A 36 4.30 -10.34 -9.63
N ASP A 37 4.84 -10.25 -8.42
CA ASP A 37 4.11 -10.56 -7.20
C ASP A 37 3.47 -9.32 -6.56
N PHE A 38 4.13 -8.19 -6.69
CA PHE A 38 3.66 -6.93 -6.09
C PHE A 38 4.06 -5.71 -6.91
N VAL A 39 3.34 -4.63 -6.69
CA VAL A 39 3.67 -3.29 -7.18
C VAL A 39 3.80 -2.33 -6.01
N ILE A 40 4.64 -1.32 -6.15
CA ILE A 40 4.76 -0.19 -5.23
C ILE A 40 4.22 1.05 -5.93
N ILE A 41 2.99 1.42 -5.65
CA ILE A 41 2.38 2.67 -6.14
C ILE A 41 3.08 3.82 -5.43
N ASP A 42 3.70 4.70 -6.20
CA ASP A 42 4.55 5.75 -5.66
C ASP A 42 3.79 7.05 -5.43
N ASN A 43 3.53 7.39 -4.16
CA ASN A 43 2.92 8.67 -3.79
C ASN A 43 3.96 9.70 -3.32
N GLU A 44 5.26 9.36 -3.31
CA GLU A 44 6.34 10.28 -2.93
C GLU A 44 6.88 11.08 -4.13
N HIS A 45 7.29 10.38 -5.19
CA HIS A 45 7.96 11.01 -6.34
C HIS A 45 7.11 11.06 -7.61
N SER A 46 5.90 10.53 -7.60
CA SER A 46 4.96 10.65 -8.70
C SER A 46 3.81 11.59 -8.36
N PRO A 47 3.05 12.09 -9.35
CA PRO A 47 1.86 12.92 -9.12
C PRO A 47 0.63 12.10 -8.70
N ILE A 48 0.81 10.90 -8.14
CA ILE A 48 -0.27 10.02 -7.73
C ILE A 48 -0.75 10.40 -6.32
N GLU A 49 -2.04 10.71 -6.21
CA GLU A 49 -2.73 11.00 -4.96
C GLU A 49 -3.60 9.81 -4.53
N ALA A 50 -4.16 9.86 -3.31
CA ALA A 50 -4.93 8.76 -2.73
C ALA A 50 -6.10 8.29 -3.61
N GLU A 51 -6.77 9.20 -4.33
CA GLU A 51 -7.85 8.85 -5.25
C GLU A 51 -7.36 8.00 -6.42
N THR A 52 -6.24 8.38 -7.04
CA THR A 52 -5.61 7.59 -8.10
C THR A 52 -5.10 6.26 -7.55
N SER A 53 -4.47 6.28 -6.36
CA SER A 53 -4.04 5.05 -5.67
C SER A 53 -5.21 4.07 -5.46
N ALA A 54 -6.39 4.56 -5.09
CA ALA A 54 -7.59 3.73 -4.92
C ALA A 54 -7.98 2.99 -6.21
N ARG A 55 -7.85 3.63 -7.37
CA ARG A 55 -8.12 2.98 -8.68
C ARG A 55 -7.04 1.97 -9.03
N LEU A 56 -5.77 2.33 -8.85
CA LEU A 56 -4.63 1.46 -9.13
C LEU A 56 -4.60 0.22 -8.22
N ILE A 57 -4.95 0.38 -6.94
CA ILE A 57 -5.06 -0.74 -5.98
C ILE A 57 -6.09 -1.76 -6.47
N ARG A 58 -7.29 -1.31 -6.86
CA ARG A 58 -8.33 -2.20 -7.39
C ARG A 58 -7.90 -2.89 -8.68
N ALA A 59 -7.22 -2.18 -9.58
CA ALA A 59 -6.69 -2.76 -10.81
C ALA A 59 -5.63 -3.83 -10.51
N ALA A 60 -4.70 -3.56 -9.58
CA ALA A 60 -3.68 -4.51 -9.15
C ALA A 60 -4.29 -5.78 -8.51
N GLU A 61 -5.27 -5.62 -7.61
CA GLU A 61 -5.96 -6.74 -6.98
C GLU A 61 -6.71 -7.60 -8.01
N ASN A 62 -7.41 -6.98 -8.96
CA ASN A 62 -8.08 -7.70 -10.06
C ASN A 62 -7.09 -8.43 -10.97
N ALA A 63 -5.88 -7.91 -11.12
CA ALA A 63 -4.81 -8.53 -11.88
C ALA A 63 -4.01 -9.59 -11.09
N GLY A 64 -4.35 -9.82 -9.81
CA GLY A 64 -3.68 -10.81 -8.95
C GLY A 64 -2.34 -10.34 -8.37
N VAL A 65 -2.06 -9.03 -8.40
CA VAL A 65 -0.82 -8.42 -7.90
C VAL A 65 -1.06 -7.74 -6.55
N THR A 66 -0.17 -7.93 -5.60
CA THR A 66 -0.28 -7.27 -4.27
C THR A 66 0.07 -5.78 -4.36
N PRO A 67 -0.87 -4.86 -4.09
CA PRO A 67 -0.59 -3.42 -4.12
C PRO A 67 0.02 -2.93 -2.81
N LEU A 68 1.25 -2.46 -2.87
CA LEU A 68 1.88 -1.66 -1.84
C LEU A 68 1.85 -0.18 -2.24
N CYS A 69 1.88 0.74 -1.27
CA CYS A 69 2.00 2.17 -1.54
C CYS A 69 3.22 2.74 -0.83
N ARG A 70 4.03 3.55 -1.53
CA ARG A 70 5.04 4.39 -0.89
C ARG A 70 4.38 5.69 -0.48
N VAL A 71 4.39 6.00 0.83
CA VAL A 71 3.78 7.23 1.35
C VAL A 71 4.62 8.46 1.01
N ARG A 72 3.97 9.61 0.88
CA ARG A 72 4.64 10.88 0.62
C ARG A 72 5.49 11.36 1.81
N GLU A 73 4.99 11.16 3.02
CA GLU A 73 5.59 11.68 4.25
C GLU A 73 5.11 10.91 5.47
N ILE A 74 5.83 11.04 6.58
CA ILE A 74 5.43 10.47 7.87
C ILE A 74 4.39 11.37 8.50
N SER A 75 3.13 11.22 8.09
CA SER A 75 2.00 11.91 8.70
C SER A 75 0.79 11.00 8.83
N ARG A 76 -0.04 11.26 9.85
CA ARG A 76 -1.26 10.49 10.07
C ARG A 76 -2.19 10.50 8.84
N PRO A 77 -2.48 11.65 8.18
CA PRO A 77 -3.34 11.67 7.01
C PRO A 77 -2.79 10.88 5.82
N ALA A 78 -1.48 10.97 5.55
CA ALA A 78 -0.85 10.26 4.44
C ALA A 78 -0.94 8.74 4.61
N ILE A 79 -0.63 8.24 5.81
CA ILE A 79 -0.70 6.81 6.15
C ILE A 79 -2.15 6.31 6.16
N LEU A 80 -3.05 7.02 6.85
CA LEU A 80 -4.44 6.64 7.00
C LEU A 80 -5.15 6.50 5.64
N LYS A 81 -5.02 7.51 4.77
CA LYS A 81 -5.72 7.52 3.47
C LYS A 81 -5.34 6.34 2.58
N LEU A 82 -4.05 6.01 2.50
CA LEU A 82 -3.60 4.90 1.67
C LEU A 82 -4.06 3.54 2.21
N LEU A 83 -4.06 3.39 3.53
CA LEU A 83 -4.60 2.18 4.16
C LEU A 83 -6.13 2.08 3.97
N ASP A 84 -6.86 3.18 4.04
CA ASP A 84 -8.32 3.20 3.89
C ASP A 84 -8.78 2.93 2.46
N VAL A 85 -7.96 3.25 1.46
CA VAL A 85 -8.25 2.90 0.06
C VAL A 85 -7.74 1.50 -0.34
N GLY A 86 -7.17 0.73 0.61
CA GLY A 86 -6.92 -0.69 0.44
C GLY A 86 -5.46 -1.09 0.21
N ALA A 87 -4.48 -0.20 0.42
CA ALA A 87 -3.07 -0.60 0.34
C ALA A 87 -2.78 -1.79 1.28
N GLN A 88 -2.23 -2.86 0.73
CA GLN A 88 -1.93 -4.09 1.47
C GLN A 88 -0.60 -4.03 2.23
N GLY A 89 0.17 -2.98 2.02
CA GLY A 89 1.38 -2.64 2.76
C GLY A 89 1.84 -1.23 2.41
N LEU A 90 2.68 -0.67 3.26
CA LEU A 90 3.23 0.67 3.08
C LEU A 90 4.76 0.64 3.05
N ILE A 91 5.33 1.42 2.15
CA ILE A 91 6.75 1.78 2.15
C ILE A 91 6.85 3.19 2.74
N ILE A 92 7.58 3.31 3.83
CA ILE A 92 7.75 4.59 4.52
C ILE A 92 9.16 5.11 4.23
N PRO A 93 9.30 6.19 3.46
CA PRO A 93 10.60 6.76 3.16
C PRO A 93 11.16 7.58 4.33
N ASN A 94 12.46 7.82 4.31
CA ASN A 94 13.15 8.80 5.16
C ASN A 94 12.91 8.63 6.68
N VAL A 95 12.90 7.40 7.17
CA VAL A 95 12.79 7.11 8.61
C VAL A 95 14.15 7.28 9.27
N HIS A 96 14.29 8.24 10.19
CA HIS A 96 15.56 8.61 10.81
C HIS A 96 15.60 8.39 12.33
N SER A 97 14.46 8.04 12.97
CA SER A 97 14.41 7.90 14.43
C SER A 97 13.44 6.80 14.88
N VAL A 98 13.70 6.27 16.07
CA VAL A 98 12.79 5.31 16.74
C VAL A 98 11.43 5.96 17.03
N GLN A 99 11.40 7.27 17.33
CA GLN A 99 10.14 7.96 17.56
C GLN A 99 9.26 7.96 16.30
N GLN A 100 9.84 8.23 15.12
CA GLN A 100 9.11 8.14 13.86
C GLN A 100 8.54 6.75 13.62
N VAL A 101 9.27 5.67 13.95
CA VAL A 101 8.74 4.30 13.84
C VAL A 101 7.53 4.11 14.75
N LYS A 102 7.57 4.61 15.99
CA LYS A 102 6.42 4.55 16.92
C LYS A 102 5.21 5.33 16.37
N ASP A 103 5.44 6.51 15.82
CA ASP A 103 4.40 7.34 15.22
C ASP A 103 3.76 6.64 14.01
N ILE A 104 4.57 6.04 13.12
CA ILE A 104 4.09 5.25 11.98
C ILE A 104 3.19 4.10 12.45
N ILE A 105 3.64 3.33 13.44
CA ILE A 105 2.85 2.22 14.00
C ILE A 105 1.54 2.74 14.59
N SER A 106 1.59 3.85 15.34
CA SER A 106 0.41 4.48 15.93
C SER A 106 -0.60 4.92 14.86
N TYR A 107 -0.14 5.49 13.74
CA TYR A 107 -1.02 5.93 12.64
C TYR A 107 -1.58 4.78 11.80
N ALA A 108 -0.85 3.66 11.72
CA ALA A 108 -1.22 2.52 10.88
C ALA A 108 -2.08 1.47 11.58
N ARG A 109 -2.04 1.39 12.91
CA ARG A 109 -2.71 0.34 13.71
C ARG A 109 -3.90 0.88 14.49
N TYR A 110 -4.94 0.06 14.60
CA TYR A 110 -6.11 0.36 15.43
C TYR A 110 -5.82 0.22 16.93
N TYR A 111 -6.67 0.82 17.75
CA TYR A 111 -6.64 0.63 19.19
C TYR A 111 -6.70 -0.88 19.53
N PRO A 112 -5.96 -1.39 20.56
CA PRO A 112 -5.12 -0.65 21.51
C PRO A 112 -3.66 -0.42 21.04
N ILE A 113 -3.25 -0.96 19.89
CA ILE A 113 -1.84 -0.90 19.42
C ILE A 113 -1.50 0.48 18.85
N GLY A 114 -2.48 1.16 18.26
CA GLY A 114 -2.31 2.47 17.65
C GLY A 114 -3.56 3.32 17.74
N GLN A 115 -3.57 4.42 16.96
CA GLN A 115 -4.62 5.44 16.96
C GLN A 115 -5.23 5.65 15.55
N ARG A 116 -5.15 4.64 14.69
CA ARG A 116 -5.80 4.70 13.38
C ARG A 116 -7.32 4.84 13.57
N GLY A 117 -7.93 5.84 12.90
CA GLY A 117 -9.38 6.00 12.88
C GLY A 117 -10.06 4.84 12.15
N PHE A 118 -11.17 4.37 12.69
CA PHE A 118 -12.01 3.37 12.04
C PHE A 118 -13.13 4.05 11.24
N CYS A 119 -13.23 3.69 9.96
CA CYS A 119 -14.34 4.10 9.10
C CYS A 119 -15.02 2.86 8.50
N PRO A 120 -16.29 2.56 8.86
CA PRO A 120 -16.97 1.35 8.37
C PRO A 120 -17.29 1.39 6.86
N LEU A 121 -17.14 2.56 6.23
CA LEU A 121 -17.31 2.73 4.78
C LEU A 121 -15.99 2.59 4.00
N SER A 122 -14.88 2.38 4.69
CA SER A 122 -13.58 2.14 4.05
C SER A 122 -13.57 0.78 3.34
N LEU A 123 -12.98 0.72 2.15
CA LEU A 123 -12.94 -0.49 1.30
C LEU A 123 -12.29 -1.70 1.98
N ILE A 124 -11.40 -1.50 2.93
CA ILE A 124 -10.73 -2.60 3.63
C ILE A 124 -11.60 -3.27 4.72
N HIS A 125 -12.78 -2.71 4.99
CA HIS A 125 -13.70 -3.24 6.00
C HIS A 125 -14.93 -3.94 5.38
N ILE A 126 -14.96 -4.05 4.05
CA ILE A 126 -16.03 -4.74 3.31
C ILE A 126 -15.66 -6.18 3.05
#